data_32c3d94ce9549ed0ff36005c08c2f7cf
#
_entry.id   32c3d94ce9549ed0ff36005c08c2f7cf
#
_cell.length_a   1.000
_cell.length_b   1.000
_cell.length_c   1.000
_cell.angle_alpha   90.00
_cell.angle_beta   90.00
_cell.angle_gamma   90.00
#
_symmetry.space_group_name_H-M   'P 1'
#
loop_
_entity.id
_entity.type
_entity.pdbx_description
1 polymer ?
#
loop_
_entity_poly.entity_id
_entity_poly.type
_entity_poly.pdbx_seq_one_letter_code
_entity_poly.pdbx_strand_id
1 'polypeptide(L)'
;MVSIVHLIGVLATVGLLLAVSWLSGRHVKDAQSFTTGGNSGSWMVCGALLGTLAGGQSTIGTAQLAFSYGLSAWWFTIGAGLGSLVLGLFFAGPLRRSGCTTLLEVVSREYGHNAETVGSILFLVGIFISIVSQVISSSAMIGSLFGISTVWASLIGAVLIMLLVLYGGIRSAGTGGIIKLILLYLCSLVAGIIVLHIAGGLTGLRSGVDSIYHSSTLTQVNGLSDIESIHHRYGSPFARGFFKDMGGCLSLVLGVVCTQSYAQCIWSAASTPKARRGALLCALFMPIIGAACTLVGIYMRGHYVTADEFAALQSAGETLPAGIGIIENSAQAFPSFILQHLPAWLGGLMLGTMLINILGCGSGLALGAATILVRDVYGNIRRRMGLAAGRLSQLMQTRLSIMAILAVAVIAALVFHGSFINDLGFLSLGLRAVAILFPLCFALWLPGKFNTHSILLSMPVGVCSLLLANSLSLPGNAVYYGLGASMITILVYRPREA
;
A
#
# COMPACT_ATOMS: atom_id res chain seq x y z
N MET A 1 24.10 -4.82 15.56
CA MET A 1 23.85 -6.28 15.52
C MET A 1 22.51 -6.60 16.17
N VAL A 2 21.75 -7.49 15.58
CA VAL A 2 20.49 -7.96 16.19
C VAL A 2 20.78 -8.72 17.48
N SER A 3 20.27 -8.26 18.60
CA SER A 3 20.41 -8.94 19.90
C SER A 3 19.24 -9.91 20.12
N ILE A 4 19.45 -10.88 21.04
CA ILE A 4 18.37 -11.79 21.47
C ILE A 4 17.14 -11.01 21.99
N VAL A 5 17.36 -9.84 22.59
CA VAL A 5 16.28 -8.96 23.09
C VAL A 5 15.39 -8.45 21.93
N HIS A 6 15.97 -8.10 20.78
CA HIS A 6 15.17 -7.73 19.60
C HIS A 6 14.28 -8.89 19.15
N LEU A 7 14.82 -10.12 19.06
CA LEU A 7 14.07 -11.30 18.64
C LEU A 7 12.93 -11.64 19.62
N ILE A 8 13.21 -11.58 20.92
CA ILE A 8 12.19 -11.77 21.97
C ILE A 8 11.10 -10.71 21.82
N GLY A 9 11.47 -9.44 21.62
CA GLY A 9 10.51 -8.34 21.40
C GLY A 9 9.63 -8.56 20.19
N VAL A 10 10.21 -8.98 19.04
CA VAL A 10 9.47 -9.30 17.82
C VAL A 10 8.51 -10.47 18.07
N LEU A 11 8.99 -11.57 18.64
CA LEU A 11 8.17 -12.75 18.92
C LEU A 11 7.05 -12.45 19.92
N ALA A 12 7.34 -11.71 20.98
CA ALA A 12 6.36 -11.30 21.98
C ALA A 12 5.27 -10.41 21.35
N THR A 13 5.65 -9.44 20.52
CA THR A 13 4.70 -8.55 19.85
C THR A 13 3.82 -9.30 18.85
N VAL A 14 4.44 -10.14 18.02
CA VAL A 14 3.71 -10.98 17.06
C VAL A 14 2.79 -11.93 17.79
N GLY A 15 3.27 -12.61 18.85
CA GLY A 15 2.49 -13.52 19.67
C GLY A 15 1.31 -12.82 20.35
N LEU A 16 1.52 -11.64 20.95
CA LEU A 16 0.47 -10.83 21.57
C LEU A 16 -0.62 -10.47 20.55
N LEU A 17 -0.24 -9.95 19.39
CA LEU A 17 -1.20 -9.53 18.37
C LEU A 17 -1.97 -10.73 17.77
N LEU A 18 -1.30 -11.87 17.59
CA LEU A 18 -1.97 -13.11 17.17
C LEU A 18 -2.94 -13.61 18.25
N ALA A 19 -2.55 -13.59 19.50
CA ALA A 19 -3.41 -13.98 20.64
C ALA A 19 -4.64 -13.06 20.74
N VAL A 20 -4.46 -11.74 20.65
CA VAL A 20 -5.57 -10.77 20.64
C VAL A 20 -6.48 -10.99 19.43
N SER A 21 -5.93 -11.23 18.25
CA SER A 21 -6.71 -11.52 17.05
C SER A 21 -7.52 -12.82 17.19
N TRP A 22 -6.94 -13.85 17.79
CA TRP A 22 -7.60 -15.13 18.06
C TRP A 22 -8.72 -15.01 19.12
N LEU A 23 -8.46 -14.32 20.23
CA LEU A 23 -9.46 -14.06 21.28
C LEU A 23 -10.64 -13.25 20.74
N SER A 24 -10.35 -12.22 19.94
CA SER A 24 -11.39 -11.39 19.32
C SER A 24 -12.22 -12.16 18.30
N GLY A 25 -11.61 -13.10 17.58
CA GLY A 25 -12.27 -13.94 16.58
C GLY A 25 -13.28 -14.93 17.17
N ARG A 26 -13.16 -15.30 18.45
CA ARG A 26 -14.08 -16.24 19.12
C ARG A 26 -15.51 -15.70 19.27
N HIS A 27 -15.69 -14.38 19.28
CA HIS A 27 -16.98 -13.73 19.50
C HIS A 27 -17.74 -13.39 18.21
N VAL A 28 -17.12 -13.55 17.03
CA VAL A 28 -17.77 -13.29 15.74
C VAL A 28 -18.36 -14.59 15.21
N LYS A 29 -19.69 -14.73 15.31
CA LYS A 29 -20.41 -15.97 14.95
C LYS A 29 -20.71 -16.11 13.45
N ASP A 30 -20.72 -15.01 12.66
CA ASP A 30 -21.08 -15.02 11.24
C ASP A 30 -20.13 -14.18 10.37
N ALA A 31 -19.74 -14.74 9.21
CA ALA A 31 -18.95 -14.02 8.19
C ALA A 31 -19.74 -12.80 7.64
N GLN A 32 -21.05 -12.87 7.66
CA GLN A 32 -21.94 -11.78 7.23
C GLN A 32 -21.96 -10.64 8.25
N SER A 33 -21.89 -10.93 9.56
CA SER A 33 -21.81 -9.91 10.60
C SER A 33 -20.50 -9.13 10.60
N PHE A 34 -19.42 -9.68 10.02
CA PHE A 34 -18.14 -9.00 9.85
C PHE A 34 -18.14 -8.07 8.63
N THR A 35 -18.76 -8.47 7.53
CA THR A 35 -18.79 -7.68 6.29
C THR A 35 -19.95 -6.69 6.22
N THR A 36 -21.08 -6.98 6.87
CA THR A 36 -22.32 -6.19 6.83
C THR A 36 -22.84 -5.81 8.21
N GLY A 37 -22.16 -6.20 9.28
CA GLY A 37 -22.59 -6.00 10.67
C GLY A 37 -22.71 -4.54 11.12
N GLY A 38 -23.42 -3.72 10.37
CA GLY A 38 -23.81 -2.32 10.42
C GLY A 38 -23.84 -1.58 11.77
N ASN A 39 -22.94 -1.86 12.70
CA ASN A 39 -22.93 -1.31 14.04
C ASN A 39 -21.59 -0.68 14.47
N SER A 40 -20.65 -0.46 13.51
CA SER A 40 -19.34 0.12 13.81
C SER A 40 -19.44 1.60 14.13
N GLY A 41 -18.85 1.98 15.29
CA GLY A 41 -18.67 3.39 15.65
C GLY A 41 -17.61 4.09 14.78
N SER A 42 -17.52 5.43 14.86
CA SER A 42 -16.58 6.22 14.05
C SER A 42 -15.11 5.82 14.28
N TRP A 43 -14.70 5.54 15.52
CA TRP A 43 -13.34 5.09 15.82
C TRP A 43 -13.02 3.71 15.24
N MET A 44 -14.00 2.82 15.22
CA MET A 44 -13.84 1.50 14.62
C MET A 44 -13.71 1.58 13.09
N VAL A 45 -14.47 2.47 12.45
CA VAL A 45 -14.34 2.77 11.01
C VAL A 45 -12.96 3.38 10.71
N CYS A 46 -12.52 4.35 11.52
CA CYS A 46 -11.19 4.95 11.41
C CYS A 46 -10.10 3.88 11.55
N GLY A 47 -10.17 3.04 12.58
CA GLY A 47 -9.21 1.96 12.83
C GLY A 47 -9.17 0.93 11.72
N ALA A 48 -10.32 0.56 11.15
CA ALA A 48 -10.40 -0.35 10.02
C ALA A 48 -9.78 0.25 8.74
N LEU A 49 -10.07 1.52 8.43
CA LEU A 49 -9.49 2.23 7.30
C LEU A 49 -7.97 2.37 7.45
N LEU A 50 -7.49 2.89 8.59
CA LEU A 50 -6.07 3.03 8.86
C LEU A 50 -5.36 1.67 8.86
N GLY A 51 -5.96 0.64 9.47
CA GLY A 51 -5.37 -0.71 9.54
C GLY A 51 -5.22 -1.39 8.18
N THR A 52 -5.98 -0.96 7.17
CA THR A 52 -5.87 -1.45 5.78
C THR A 52 -4.99 -0.57 4.91
N LEU A 53 -4.94 0.76 5.17
CA LEU A 53 -4.11 1.72 4.46
C LEU A 53 -2.65 1.73 4.95
N ALA A 54 -2.45 1.61 6.26
CA ALA A 54 -1.13 1.68 6.88
C ALA A 54 -0.44 0.31 6.86
N GLY A 55 0.05 -0.11 5.71
CA GLY A 55 0.89 -1.30 5.51
C GLY A 55 2.35 -0.96 5.31
N GLY A 56 3.12 -1.88 4.69
CA GLY A 56 4.53 -1.70 4.38
C GLY A 56 4.81 -0.50 3.46
N GLN A 57 3.89 -0.19 2.56
CA GLN A 57 3.99 0.98 1.68
C GLN A 57 4.00 2.30 2.46
N SER A 58 3.14 2.44 3.47
CA SER A 58 3.01 3.67 4.26
C SER A 58 4.16 3.87 5.27
N THR A 59 4.90 2.83 5.60
CA THR A 59 6.00 2.85 6.58
C THR A 59 7.35 2.66 5.90
N ILE A 60 7.71 1.43 5.57
CA ILE A 60 8.98 1.10 4.93
C ILE A 60 9.12 1.80 3.57
N GLY A 61 8.07 1.75 2.74
CA GLY A 61 8.08 2.38 1.43
C GLY A 61 8.21 3.91 1.50
N THR A 62 7.55 4.56 2.49
CA THR A 62 7.70 6.00 2.68
C THR A 62 9.11 6.36 3.15
N ALA A 63 9.71 5.60 4.08
CA ALA A 63 11.09 5.82 4.51
C ALA A 63 12.10 5.52 3.39
N GLN A 64 11.86 4.46 2.60
CA GLN A 64 12.65 4.14 1.41
C GLN A 64 12.65 5.30 0.40
N LEU A 65 11.47 5.81 0.08
CA LEU A 65 11.34 6.91 -0.88
C LEU A 65 11.93 8.20 -0.32
N ALA A 66 11.81 8.45 0.99
CA ALA A 66 12.39 9.61 1.66
C ALA A 66 13.92 9.54 1.72
N PHE A 67 14.51 8.36 1.85
CA PHE A 67 15.95 8.15 1.73
C PHE A 67 16.50 8.66 0.40
N SER A 68 15.72 8.55 -0.69
CA SER A 68 16.15 8.95 -2.04
C SER A 68 15.64 10.32 -2.49
N TYR A 69 14.46 10.74 -2.03
CA TYR A 69 13.74 11.93 -2.51
C TYR A 69 13.14 12.82 -1.41
N GLY A 70 13.57 12.65 -0.18
CA GLY A 70 13.22 13.53 0.93
C GLY A 70 11.70 13.70 1.14
N LEU A 71 11.25 14.94 1.23
CA LEU A 71 9.86 15.30 1.55
C LEU A 71 8.83 14.83 0.52
N SER A 72 9.23 14.58 -0.73
CA SER A 72 8.33 14.07 -1.76
C SER A 72 7.72 12.70 -1.38
N ALA A 73 8.38 11.91 -0.54
CA ALA A 73 7.85 10.64 -0.05
C ALA A 73 6.55 10.78 0.76
N TRP A 74 6.33 11.92 1.37
CA TRP A 74 5.15 12.17 2.20
C TRP A 74 3.84 12.16 1.40
N TRP A 75 3.88 12.43 0.10
CA TRP A 75 2.70 12.38 -0.78
C TRP A 75 1.97 11.05 -0.76
N PHE A 76 2.64 9.94 -0.44
CA PHE A 76 1.97 8.65 -0.32
C PHE A 76 0.92 8.67 0.79
N THR A 77 1.25 9.12 1.97
CA THR A 77 0.33 9.13 3.11
C THR A 77 -0.61 10.33 3.09
N ILE A 78 -0.18 11.47 2.55
CA ILE A 78 -1.08 12.62 2.28
C ILE A 78 -2.16 12.21 1.28
N GLY A 79 -1.80 11.59 0.17
CA GLY A 79 -2.75 11.11 -0.84
C GLY A 79 -3.75 10.08 -0.28
N ALA A 80 -3.28 9.15 0.56
CA ALA A 80 -4.15 8.19 1.25
C ALA A 80 -5.11 8.87 2.24
N GLY A 81 -4.63 9.89 2.96
CA GLY A 81 -5.46 10.74 3.82
C GLY A 81 -6.52 11.51 3.03
N LEU A 82 -6.11 12.19 1.96
CA LEU A 82 -7.04 12.91 1.08
C LEU A 82 -8.04 11.97 0.41
N GLY A 83 -7.62 10.76 0.03
CA GLY A 83 -8.53 9.74 -0.48
C GLY A 83 -9.58 9.31 0.53
N SER A 84 -9.18 9.17 1.80
CA SER A 84 -10.12 8.90 2.91
C SER A 84 -11.08 10.08 3.13
N LEU A 85 -10.62 11.31 3.00
CA LEU A 85 -11.44 12.52 3.04
C LEU A 85 -12.51 12.49 1.94
N VAL A 86 -12.10 12.25 0.69
CA VAL A 86 -13.01 12.17 -0.47
C VAL A 86 -14.00 11.03 -0.29
N LEU A 87 -13.54 9.85 0.14
CA LEU A 87 -14.40 8.70 0.43
C LEU A 87 -15.47 9.04 1.49
N GLY A 88 -15.07 9.72 2.56
CA GLY A 88 -15.98 10.11 3.65
C GLY A 88 -17.00 11.17 3.25
N LEU A 89 -16.56 12.23 2.58
CA LEU A 89 -17.41 13.38 2.25
C LEU A 89 -18.38 13.06 1.11
N PHE A 90 -17.87 12.48 0.02
CA PHE A 90 -18.63 12.33 -1.21
C PHE A 90 -19.23 10.93 -1.38
N PHE A 91 -18.51 9.87 -1.04
CA PHE A 91 -18.92 8.51 -1.36
C PHE A 91 -19.66 7.78 -0.22
N ALA A 92 -19.42 8.13 1.05
CA ALA A 92 -20.03 7.42 2.18
C ALA A 92 -21.57 7.41 2.14
N GLY A 93 -22.19 8.53 1.74
CA GLY A 93 -23.66 8.62 1.60
C GLY A 93 -24.19 7.76 0.44
N PRO A 94 -23.75 8.01 -0.81
CA PRO A 94 -24.17 7.24 -1.97
C PRO A 94 -23.93 5.74 -1.84
N LEU A 95 -22.74 5.30 -1.42
CA LEU A 95 -22.42 3.89 -1.22
C LEU A 95 -23.36 3.21 -0.21
N ARG A 96 -23.64 3.85 0.91
CA ARG A 96 -24.55 3.27 1.91
C ARG A 96 -26.02 3.23 1.41
N ARG A 97 -26.45 4.22 0.61
CA ARG A 97 -27.79 4.25 0.02
C ARG A 97 -27.97 3.24 -1.10
N SER A 98 -26.91 2.84 -1.80
CA SER A 98 -27.00 1.85 -2.87
C SER A 98 -27.52 0.48 -2.40
N GLY A 99 -27.38 0.16 -1.12
CA GLY A 99 -27.74 -1.14 -0.55
C GLY A 99 -26.88 -2.31 -1.08
N CYS A 100 -25.78 -2.00 -1.78
CA CYS A 100 -24.82 -2.98 -2.27
C CYS A 100 -23.80 -3.34 -1.19
N THR A 101 -23.10 -4.45 -1.37
CA THR A 101 -22.05 -4.94 -0.47
C THR A 101 -20.66 -4.85 -1.10
N THR A 102 -20.59 -4.65 -2.42
CA THR A 102 -19.35 -4.48 -3.16
C THR A 102 -19.41 -3.30 -4.13
N LEU A 103 -18.25 -2.73 -4.47
CA LEU A 103 -18.15 -1.66 -5.47
C LEU A 103 -18.54 -2.17 -6.86
N LEU A 104 -18.16 -3.40 -7.18
CA LEU A 104 -18.48 -4.02 -8.47
C LEU A 104 -19.97 -4.37 -8.57
N GLU A 105 -20.64 -4.68 -7.45
CA GLU A 105 -22.10 -4.83 -7.42
C GLU A 105 -22.82 -3.52 -7.78
N VAL A 106 -22.31 -2.37 -7.31
CA VAL A 106 -22.85 -1.05 -7.70
C VAL A 106 -22.73 -0.85 -9.21
N VAL A 107 -21.57 -1.18 -9.80
CA VAL A 107 -21.33 -1.08 -11.24
C VAL A 107 -22.19 -2.10 -12.02
N SER A 108 -22.31 -3.33 -11.51
CA SER A 108 -23.08 -4.40 -12.13
C SER A 108 -24.59 -4.10 -12.21
N ARG A 109 -25.14 -3.45 -11.21
CA ARG A 109 -26.56 -3.06 -11.21
C ARG A 109 -26.92 -2.10 -12.34
N GLU A 110 -25.97 -1.24 -12.73
CA GLU A 110 -26.20 -0.25 -13.78
C GLU A 110 -25.78 -0.76 -15.15
N TYR A 111 -24.60 -1.40 -15.26
CA TYR A 111 -23.97 -1.77 -16.53
C TYR A 111 -23.98 -3.28 -16.81
N GLY A 112 -24.60 -4.06 -15.94
CA GLY A 112 -24.75 -5.50 -16.13
C GLY A 112 -23.54 -6.32 -15.70
N HIS A 113 -23.73 -7.63 -15.69
CA HIS A 113 -22.77 -8.60 -15.15
C HIS A 113 -21.43 -8.69 -15.93
N ASN A 114 -21.40 -8.26 -17.19
CA ASN A 114 -20.18 -8.17 -17.96
C ASN A 114 -19.21 -7.13 -17.39
N ALA A 115 -19.75 -5.98 -16.92
CA ALA A 115 -18.95 -4.92 -16.30
C ALA A 115 -18.34 -5.40 -14.96
N GLU A 116 -19.06 -6.21 -14.19
CA GLU A 116 -18.54 -6.85 -12.99
C GLU A 116 -17.35 -7.78 -13.31
N THR A 117 -17.50 -8.64 -14.31
CA THR A 117 -16.44 -9.60 -14.68
C THR A 117 -15.18 -8.90 -15.18
N VAL A 118 -15.33 -7.92 -16.09
CA VAL A 118 -14.21 -7.12 -16.59
C VAL A 118 -13.55 -6.35 -15.45
N GLY A 119 -14.35 -5.67 -14.62
CA GLY A 119 -13.86 -4.95 -13.45
C GLY A 119 -13.11 -5.84 -12.47
N SER A 120 -13.59 -7.06 -12.21
CA SER A 120 -12.94 -8.02 -11.31
C SER A 120 -11.55 -8.42 -11.83
N ILE A 121 -11.40 -8.70 -13.12
CA ILE A 121 -10.13 -9.07 -13.73
C ILE A 121 -9.13 -7.90 -13.62
N LEU A 122 -9.54 -6.70 -13.99
CA LEU A 122 -8.68 -5.51 -13.95
C LEU A 122 -8.31 -5.13 -12.52
N PHE A 123 -9.24 -5.27 -11.58
CA PHE A 123 -9.01 -5.03 -10.17
C PHE A 123 -8.01 -6.01 -9.57
N LEU A 124 -8.05 -7.28 -10.01
CA LEU A 124 -7.11 -8.32 -9.58
C LEU A 124 -5.67 -7.95 -9.92
N VAL A 125 -5.42 -7.38 -11.11
CA VAL A 125 -4.08 -6.88 -11.50
C VAL A 125 -3.58 -5.83 -10.51
N GLY A 126 -4.43 -4.85 -10.17
CA GLY A 126 -4.07 -3.83 -9.19
C GLY A 126 -3.76 -4.41 -7.80
N ILE A 127 -4.60 -5.33 -7.29
CA ILE A 127 -4.35 -5.98 -6.00
C ILE A 127 -3.04 -6.77 -6.02
N PHE A 128 -2.76 -7.48 -7.11
CA PHE A 128 -1.53 -8.29 -7.25
C PHE A 128 -0.26 -7.44 -7.06
N ILE A 129 -0.19 -6.25 -7.66
CA ILE A 129 0.93 -5.33 -7.49
C ILE A 129 1.07 -4.88 -6.01
N SER A 130 -0.06 -4.66 -5.31
CA SER A 130 0.00 -4.39 -3.86
C SER A 130 0.54 -5.59 -3.06
N ILE A 131 0.21 -6.83 -3.44
CA ILE A 131 0.77 -8.03 -2.78
C ILE A 131 2.28 -8.08 -2.98
N VAL A 132 2.76 -7.83 -4.21
CA VAL A 132 4.20 -7.76 -4.52
C VAL A 132 4.91 -6.74 -3.62
N SER A 133 4.34 -5.55 -3.46
CA SER A 133 4.93 -4.51 -2.60
C SER A 133 4.97 -4.91 -1.11
N GLN A 134 3.99 -5.70 -0.63
CA GLN A 134 4.03 -6.24 0.75
C GLN A 134 5.11 -7.34 0.89
N VAL A 135 5.32 -8.15 -0.13
CA VAL A 135 6.42 -9.14 -0.15
C VAL A 135 7.78 -8.44 -0.10
N ILE A 136 7.99 -7.38 -0.90
CA ILE A 136 9.22 -6.57 -0.88
C ILE A 136 9.40 -5.92 0.50
N SER A 137 8.34 -5.35 1.08
CA SER A 137 8.39 -4.74 2.42
C SER A 137 8.75 -5.75 3.51
N SER A 138 8.15 -6.96 3.46
CA SER A 138 8.46 -8.03 4.41
C SER A 138 9.88 -8.54 4.22
N SER A 139 10.36 -8.62 2.98
CA SER A 139 11.74 -9.01 2.65
C SER A 139 12.77 -8.03 3.22
N ALA A 140 12.55 -6.72 3.05
CA ALA A 140 13.43 -5.69 3.62
C ALA A 140 13.51 -5.80 5.16
N MET A 141 12.37 -6.05 5.82
CA MET A 141 12.29 -6.23 7.27
C MET A 141 13.02 -7.49 7.74
N ILE A 142 12.73 -8.63 7.10
CA ILE A 142 13.30 -9.94 7.46
C ILE A 142 14.80 -9.97 7.14
N GLY A 143 15.21 -9.41 6.00
CA GLY A 143 16.61 -9.28 5.60
C GLY A 143 17.41 -8.47 6.63
N SER A 144 16.86 -7.33 7.08
CA SER A 144 17.50 -6.50 8.11
C SER A 144 17.57 -7.19 9.48
N LEU A 145 16.57 -8.02 9.84
CA LEU A 145 16.54 -8.74 11.11
C LEU A 145 17.53 -9.91 11.16
N PHE A 146 17.64 -10.67 10.08
CA PHE A 146 18.39 -11.94 10.09
C PHE A 146 19.69 -11.87 9.27
N GLY A 147 19.97 -10.77 8.56
CA GLY A 147 21.14 -10.65 7.70
C GLY A 147 21.15 -11.67 6.55
N ILE A 148 19.99 -12.09 6.08
CA ILE A 148 19.83 -13.06 4.99
C ILE A 148 19.55 -12.38 3.65
N SER A 149 19.91 -13.06 2.56
CA SER A 149 19.69 -12.48 1.22
C SER A 149 18.22 -12.22 0.93
N THR A 150 17.97 -11.25 0.06
CA THR A 150 16.64 -10.82 -0.39
C THR A 150 15.78 -11.99 -0.89
N VAL A 151 16.38 -13.00 -1.53
CA VAL A 151 15.65 -14.19 -2.02
C VAL A 151 15.02 -14.96 -0.86
N TRP A 152 15.83 -15.33 0.15
CA TRP A 152 15.33 -16.05 1.32
C TRP A 152 14.37 -15.23 2.14
N ALA A 153 14.65 -13.94 2.31
CA ALA A 153 13.78 -13.01 3.02
C ALA A 153 12.39 -12.89 2.35
N SER A 154 12.34 -12.81 1.01
CA SER A 154 11.09 -12.77 0.24
C SER A 154 10.29 -14.07 0.36
N LEU A 155 10.95 -15.23 0.30
CA LEU A 155 10.32 -16.53 0.48
C LEU A 155 9.72 -16.66 1.89
N ILE A 156 10.47 -16.34 2.92
CA ILE A 156 10.00 -16.37 4.32
C ILE A 156 8.83 -15.41 4.50
N GLY A 157 8.91 -14.17 3.98
CA GLY A 157 7.82 -13.20 4.04
C GLY A 157 6.54 -13.70 3.40
N ALA A 158 6.63 -14.27 2.20
CA ALA A 158 5.48 -14.85 1.50
C ALA A 158 4.88 -16.06 2.22
N VAL A 159 5.73 -16.94 2.78
CA VAL A 159 5.27 -18.07 3.61
C VAL A 159 4.55 -17.56 4.86
N LEU A 160 5.06 -16.55 5.54
CA LEU A 160 4.39 -15.96 6.71
C LEU A 160 3.05 -15.32 6.34
N ILE A 161 2.97 -14.59 5.21
CA ILE A 161 1.71 -14.07 4.66
C ILE A 161 0.74 -15.23 4.40
N MET A 162 1.21 -16.29 3.75
CA MET A 162 0.41 -17.49 3.45
C MET A 162 -0.13 -18.15 4.72
N LEU A 163 0.70 -18.37 5.73
CA LEU A 163 0.28 -18.97 6.99
C LEU A 163 -0.77 -18.11 7.70
N LEU A 164 -0.60 -16.78 7.72
CA LEU A 164 -1.59 -15.87 8.30
C LEU A 164 -2.93 -15.95 7.57
N VAL A 165 -2.95 -16.05 6.24
CA VAL A 165 -4.19 -16.21 5.48
C VAL A 165 -4.86 -17.55 5.75
N LEU A 166 -4.10 -18.63 5.72
CA LEU A 166 -4.64 -19.98 5.83
C LEU A 166 -5.21 -20.28 7.23
N TYR A 167 -4.59 -19.74 8.28
CA TYR A 167 -4.99 -19.96 9.68
C TYR A 167 -5.81 -18.81 10.27
N GLY A 168 -5.54 -17.55 9.86
CA GLY A 168 -6.21 -16.36 10.41
C GLY A 168 -7.54 -16.03 9.73
N GLY A 169 -7.64 -16.27 8.42
CA GLY A 169 -8.83 -15.95 7.62
C GLY A 169 -9.28 -14.48 7.78
N ILE A 170 -10.55 -14.23 7.48
CA ILE A 170 -11.19 -12.89 7.61
C ILE A 170 -11.28 -12.44 9.08
N ARG A 171 -11.21 -13.37 10.04
CA ARG A 171 -11.43 -13.11 11.48
C ARG A 171 -10.31 -12.29 12.15
N SER A 172 -9.10 -12.24 11.57
CA SER A 172 -7.96 -11.52 12.16
C SER A 172 -8.02 -9.99 11.98
N ALA A 173 -8.91 -9.46 11.15
CA ALA A 173 -8.98 -8.05 10.79
C ALA A 173 -9.77 -7.15 11.77
N GLY A 174 -10.48 -7.71 12.76
CA GLY A 174 -11.37 -7.00 13.67
C GLY A 174 -10.67 -6.16 14.75
N THR A 175 -10.97 -6.44 16.03
CA THR A 175 -10.43 -5.71 17.20
C THR A 175 -8.91 -5.75 17.30
N GLY A 176 -8.24 -6.81 16.83
CA GLY A 176 -6.78 -6.86 16.66
C GLY A 176 -6.23 -5.76 15.77
N GLY A 177 -7.02 -5.28 14.80
CA GLY A 177 -6.67 -4.18 13.90
C GLY A 177 -6.47 -2.85 14.62
N ILE A 178 -7.29 -2.53 15.63
CA ILE A 178 -7.19 -1.28 16.40
C ILE A 178 -5.92 -1.25 17.26
N ILE A 179 -5.63 -2.36 17.96
CA ILE A 179 -4.43 -2.46 18.80
C ILE A 179 -3.17 -2.37 17.95
N LYS A 180 -3.13 -3.12 16.86
CA LYS A 180 -2.08 -3.07 15.86
C LYS A 180 -1.85 -1.65 15.35
N LEU A 181 -2.92 -0.92 15.07
CA LEU A 181 -2.87 0.45 14.61
C LEU A 181 -2.30 1.40 15.67
N ILE A 182 -2.77 1.30 16.93
CA ILE A 182 -2.26 2.12 18.02
C ILE A 182 -0.76 1.89 18.20
N LEU A 183 -0.32 0.64 18.19
CA LEU A 183 1.09 0.30 18.29
C LEU A 183 1.89 0.86 17.11
N LEU A 184 1.40 0.70 15.88
CA LEU A 184 2.07 1.25 14.69
C LEU A 184 2.20 2.76 14.76
N TYR A 185 1.12 3.44 15.19
CA TYR A 185 1.09 4.89 15.33
C TYR A 185 2.09 5.37 16.38
N LEU A 186 2.08 4.75 17.56
CA LEU A 186 3.04 5.04 18.63
C LEU A 186 4.48 4.79 18.16
N CYS A 187 4.75 3.65 17.54
CA CYS A 187 6.08 3.31 17.03
C CYS A 187 6.57 4.35 15.99
N SER A 188 5.72 4.73 15.04
CA SER A 188 6.10 5.71 14.03
C SER A 188 6.38 7.08 14.63
N LEU A 189 5.52 7.56 15.55
CA LEU A 189 5.73 8.85 16.24
C LEU A 189 6.99 8.85 17.09
N VAL A 190 7.22 7.78 17.88
CA VAL A 190 8.42 7.65 18.70
C VAL A 190 9.68 7.67 17.83
N ALA A 191 9.69 6.97 16.70
CA ALA A 191 10.80 7.01 15.74
C ALA A 191 11.05 8.43 15.22
N GLY A 192 9.99 9.14 14.79
CA GLY A 192 10.10 10.51 14.31
C GLY A 192 10.63 11.50 15.36
N ILE A 193 10.16 11.38 16.61
CA ILE A 193 10.62 12.23 17.73
C ILE A 193 12.09 11.94 18.04
N ILE A 194 12.50 10.67 18.08
CA ILE A 194 13.88 10.28 18.33
C ILE A 194 14.79 10.80 17.22
N VAL A 195 14.38 10.70 15.97
CA VAL A 195 15.11 11.25 14.82
C VAL A 195 15.34 12.76 15.01
N LEU A 196 14.30 13.53 15.30
CA LEU A 196 14.43 14.96 15.51
C LEU A 196 15.37 15.30 16.68
N HIS A 197 15.33 14.51 17.74
CA HIS A 197 16.22 14.70 18.90
C HIS A 197 17.68 14.39 18.55
N ILE A 198 17.96 13.24 17.92
CA ILE A 198 19.32 12.81 17.57
C ILE A 198 19.93 13.72 16.50
N ALA A 199 19.14 14.12 15.51
CA ALA A 199 19.59 15.00 14.44
C ALA A 199 19.81 16.45 14.89
N GLY A 200 19.34 16.88 16.07
CA GLY A 200 19.35 18.30 16.46
C GLY A 200 18.32 19.14 15.69
N GLY A 201 17.16 18.55 15.36
CA GLY A 201 16.07 19.19 14.65
C GLY A 201 16.18 19.10 13.12
N LEU A 202 15.37 19.90 12.43
CA LEU A 202 15.33 19.91 10.95
C LEU A 202 16.62 20.44 10.32
N THR A 203 17.31 21.36 10.97
CA THR A 203 18.59 21.91 10.50
C THR A 203 19.67 20.83 10.50
N GLY A 204 19.73 20.01 11.54
CA GLY A 204 20.67 18.90 11.62
C GLY A 204 20.36 17.76 10.62
N LEU A 205 19.10 17.52 10.30
CA LEU A 205 18.75 16.60 9.21
C LEU A 205 19.29 17.08 7.87
N ARG A 206 19.17 18.37 7.58
CA ARG A 206 19.68 18.97 6.35
C ARG A 206 21.21 18.90 6.29
N SER A 207 21.92 19.31 7.35
CA SER A 207 23.39 19.25 7.39
C SER A 207 23.91 17.83 7.28
N GLY A 208 23.22 16.83 7.83
CA GLY A 208 23.56 15.41 7.66
C GLY A 208 23.50 14.97 6.21
N VAL A 209 22.44 15.35 5.48
CA VAL A 209 22.34 15.07 4.03
C VAL A 209 23.43 15.79 3.25
N ASP A 210 23.68 17.08 3.55
CA ASP A 210 24.72 17.87 2.86
C ASP A 210 26.10 17.21 3.04
N SER A 211 26.40 16.64 4.22
CA SER A 211 27.70 16.03 4.51
C SER A 211 28.01 14.80 3.65
N ILE A 212 27.00 14.00 3.28
CA ILE A 212 27.19 12.82 2.43
C ILE A 212 27.54 13.22 0.99
N TYR A 213 26.96 14.30 0.49
CA TYR A 213 27.14 14.75 -0.88
C TYR A 213 28.37 15.66 -1.10
N HIS A 214 29.31 15.68 -0.13
CA HIS A 214 30.68 16.20 -0.39
C HIS A 214 31.43 15.28 -1.36
N SER A 215 31.09 14.00 -1.48
CA SER A 215 31.64 13.09 -2.47
C SER A 215 31.11 13.42 -3.87
N SER A 216 32.01 13.63 -4.82
CA SER A 216 31.66 13.87 -6.23
C SER A 216 31.01 12.64 -6.86
N THR A 217 31.46 11.45 -6.49
CA THR A 217 30.93 10.17 -6.99
C THR A 217 29.48 9.96 -6.53
N LEU A 218 29.16 10.19 -5.25
CA LEU A 218 27.80 10.07 -4.75
C LEU A 218 26.86 11.08 -5.38
N THR A 219 27.33 12.28 -5.64
CA THR A 219 26.57 13.33 -6.33
C THR A 219 26.23 12.89 -7.76
N GLN A 220 27.20 12.36 -8.51
CA GLN A 220 26.99 11.88 -9.88
C GLN A 220 26.09 10.64 -9.95
N VAL A 221 26.34 9.64 -9.12
CA VAL A 221 25.53 8.39 -9.08
C VAL A 221 24.05 8.69 -8.78
N ASN A 222 23.79 9.68 -7.95
CA ASN A 222 22.44 10.12 -7.63
C ASN A 222 21.87 11.15 -8.62
N GLY A 223 22.61 11.51 -9.68
CA GLY A 223 22.16 12.48 -10.68
C GLY A 223 21.94 13.88 -10.12
N LEU A 224 22.82 14.30 -9.21
CA LEU A 224 22.84 15.64 -8.62
C LEU A 224 24.04 16.42 -9.20
N SER A 225 23.95 17.74 -9.28
CA SER A 225 24.99 18.59 -9.87
C SER A 225 25.63 19.52 -8.85
N ASP A 226 24.84 19.99 -7.87
CA ASP A 226 25.23 21.04 -6.95
C ASP A 226 24.42 20.98 -5.64
N ILE A 227 24.79 21.81 -4.69
CA ILE A 227 24.12 21.96 -3.38
C ILE A 227 22.63 22.35 -3.55
N GLU A 228 22.30 23.16 -4.54
CA GLU A 228 20.91 23.58 -4.78
C GLU A 228 20.05 22.39 -5.22
N SER A 229 20.57 21.53 -6.08
CA SER A 229 19.89 20.30 -6.50
C SER A 229 19.70 19.32 -5.33
N ILE A 230 20.63 19.23 -4.40
CA ILE A 230 20.52 18.44 -3.18
C ILE A 230 19.42 18.99 -2.28
N HIS A 231 19.44 20.30 -2.03
CA HIS A 231 18.41 20.96 -1.21
C HIS A 231 17.02 20.86 -1.85
N HIS A 232 16.93 20.97 -3.17
CA HIS A 232 15.69 20.76 -3.88
C HIS A 232 15.20 19.31 -3.72
N ARG A 233 16.08 18.32 -3.89
CA ARG A 233 15.71 16.89 -3.80
C ARG A 233 15.18 16.51 -2.42
N TYR A 234 15.81 16.97 -1.34
CA TYR A 234 15.42 16.55 0.02
C TYR A 234 14.46 17.51 0.71
N GLY A 235 14.46 18.78 0.34
CA GLY A 235 13.62 19.81 0.95
C GLY A 235 12.35 20.17 0.17
N SER A 236 12.26 19.83 -1.12
CA SER A 236 11.06 20.11 -1.90
C SER A 236 10.03 18.97 -1.76
N PRO A 237 8.74 19.29 -1.58
CA PRO A 237 7.69 18.29 -1.66
C PRO A 237 7.48 17.75 -3.09
N PHE A 238 8.08 18.37 -4.11
CA PHE A 238 7.97 17.99 -5.52
C PHE A 238 9.32 17.56 -6.12
N ALA A 239 10.14 16.87 -5.33
CA ALA A 239 11.49 16.47 -5.69
C ALA A 239 11.58 15.59 -6.95
N ARG A 240 10.54 14.83 -7.27
CA ARG A 240 10.44 13.99 -8.48
C ARG A 240 9.76 14.69 -9.65
N GLY A 241 9.40 15.95 -9.48
CA GLY A 241 8.63 16.77 -10.42
C GLY A 241 7.14 16.83 -10.08
N PHE A 242 6.55 18.01 -10.25
CA PHE A 242 5.17 18.31 -9.85
C PHE A 242 4.16 17.29 -10.40
N PHE A 243 4.21 16.99 -11.70
CA PHE A 243 3.25 16.07 -12.32
C PHE A 243 3.43 14.62 -11.85
N LYS A 244 4.66 14.19 -11.52
CA LYS A 244 4.92 12.84 -11.03
C LYS A 244 4.38 12.68 -9.60
N ASP A 245 4.68 13.61 -8.72
CA ASP A 245 4.27 13.56 -7.31
C ASP A 245 2.77 13.79 -7.13
N MET A 246 2.21 14.77 -7.85
CA MET A 246 0.76 15.01 -7.84
C MET A 246 -0.03 13.86 -8.47
N GLY A 247 0.47 13.24 -9.52
CA GLY A 247 -0.15 12.06 -10.11
C GLY A 247 -0.10 10.85 -9.18
N GLY A 248 0.98 10.68 -8.42
CA GLY A 248 1.06 9.69 -7.34
C GLY A 248 0.00 9.95 -6.25
N CYS A 249 -0.09 11.20 -5.78
CA CYS A 249 -1.14 11.61 -4.85
C CYS A 249 -2.55 11.33 -5.42
N LEU A 250 -2.81 11.70 -6.67
CA LEU A 250 -4.08 11.45 -7.33
C LEU A 250 -4.40 9.97 -7.45
N SER A 251 -3.40 9.14 -7.77
CA SER A 251 -3.55 7.67 -7.79
C SER A 251 -4.05 7.13 -6.46
N LEU A 252 -3.53 7.67 -5.34
CA LEU A 252 -3.97 7.30 -4.00
C LEU A 252 -5.37 7.83 -3.69
N VAL A 253 -5.64 9.10 -3.96
CA VAL A 253 -6.95 9.70 -3.70
C VAL A 253 -8.05 8.91 -4.39
N LEU A 254 -7.89 8.63 -5.67
CA LEU A 254 -8.88 7.91 -6.47
C LEU A 254 -8.88 6.40 -6.17
N GLY A 255 -7.70 5.83 -5.92
CA GLY A 255 -7.55 4.42 -5.58
C GLY A 255 -8.19 4.05 -4.24
N VAL A 256 -8.13 4.92 -3.24
CA VAL A 256 -8.82 4.72 -1.95
C VAL A 256 -10.33 4.64 -2.17
N VAL A 257 -10.90 5.53 -2.97
CA VAL A 257 -12.33 5.52 -3.31
C VAL A 257 -12.73 4.25 -4.05
N CYS A 258 -11.86 3.76 -4.93
CA CYS A 258 -12.11 2.61 -5.80
C CYS A 258 -11.67 1.27 -5.22
N THR A 259 -11.25 1.21 -3.96
CA THR A 259 -10.80 -0.05 -3.34
C THR A 259 -11.86 -0.65 -2.43
N GLN A 260 -12.22 -1.90 -2.71
CA GLN A 260 -13.27 -2.65 -2.02
C GLN A 260 -13.11 -2.68 -0.49
N SER A 261 -11.90 -2.93 0.02
CA SER A 261 -11.65 -3.03 1.47
C SER A 261 -11.94 -1.73 2.22
N TYR A 262 -11.73 -0.58 1.58
CA TYR A 262 -12.01 0.72 2.18
C TYR A 262 -13.50 1.05 2.12
N ALA A 263 -14.17 0.70 1.03
CA ALA A 263 -15.63 0.82 0.92
C ALA A 263 -16.34 -0.07 1.95
N GLN A 264 -15.84 -1.27 2.23
CA GLN A 264 -16.37 -2.15 3.28
C GLN A 264 -16.34 -1.49 4.66
N CYS A 265 -15.30 -0.72 4.98
CA CYS A 265 -15.25 0.04 6.23
C CYS A 265 -16.39 1.07 6.32
N ILE A 266 -16.75 1.69 5.18
CA ILE A 266 -17.88 2.63 5.10
C ILE A 266 -19.22 1.91 5.28
N TRP A 267 -19.41 0.75 4.64
CA TRP A 267 -20.62 -0.04 4.78
C TRP A 267 -20.81 -0.63 6.18
N SER A 268 -19.74 -0.97 6.88
CA SER A 268 -19.79 -1.53 8.25
C SER A 268 -20.23 -0.52 9.31
N ALA A 269 -20.21 0.78 9.02
CA ALA A 269 -20.58 1.81 9.98
C ALA A 269 -22.07 1.74 10.37
N ALA A 270 -22.40 2.04 11.62
CA ALA A 270 -23.78 2.05 12.11
C ALA A 270 -24.67 3.13 11.44
N SER A 271 -24.08 4.22 10.95
CA SER A 271 -24.78 5.29 10.24
C SER A 271 -23.86 6.05 9.30
N THR A 272 -24.43 6.77 8.32
CA THR A 272 -23.64 7.62 7.40
C THR A 272 -22.81 8.69 8.13
N PRO A 273 -23.31 9.40 9.17
CA PRO A 273 -22.49 10.32 9.94
C PRO A 273 -21.30 9.66 10.64
N LYS A 274 -21.48 8.43 11.18
CA LYS A 274 -20.38 7.66 11.79
C LYS A 274 -19.35 7.23 10.75
N ALA A 275 -19.77 6.82 9.56
CA ALA A 275 -18.89 6.49 8.45
C ALA A 275 -18.04 7.72 8.03
N ARG A 276 -18.70 8.88 7.84
CA ARG A 276 -18.02 10.15 7.51
C ARG A 276 -17.01 10.54 8.57
N ARG A 277 -17.39 10.57 9.86
CA ARG A 277 -16.48 10.92 10.96
C ARG A 277 -15.28 9.95 11.02
N GLY A 278 -15.49 8.66 10.82
CA GLY A 278 -14.41 7.68 10.79
C GLY A 278 -13.42 7.91 9.66
N ALA A 279 -13.91 8.22 8.46
CA ALA A 279 -13.07 8.52 7.30
C ALA A 279 -12.31 9.87 7.47
N LEU A 280 -12.96 10.89 8.07
CA LEU A 280 -12.31 12.17 8.40
C LEU A 280 -11.19 11.99 9.43
N LEU A 281 -11.40 11.17 10.46
CA LEU A 281 -10.33 10.83 11.42
C LEU A 281 -9.17 10.12 10.73
N CYS A 282 -9.45 9.18 9.82
CA CYS A 282 -8.42 8.51 9.01
C CYS A 282 -7.65 9.52 8.16
N ALA A 283 -8.33 10.47 7.54
CA ALA A 283 -7.71 11.55 6.74
C ALA A 283 -6.75 12.41 7.56
N LEU A 284 -7.07 12.68 8.82
CA LEU A 284 -6.22 13.45 9.73
C LEU A 284 -5.00 12.63 10.19
N PHE A 285 -5.21 11.37 10.54
CA PHE A 285 -4.15 10.55 11.14
C PHE A 285 -3.16 9.99 10.14
N MET A 286 -3.58 9.66 8.92
CA MET A 286 -2.72 9.00 7.92
C MET A 286 -1.46 9.80 7.56
N PRO A 287 -1.51 11.13 7.31
CA PRO A 287 -0.32 11.91 6.99
C PRO A 287 0.72 11.95 8.12
N ILE A 288 0.30 11.85 9.38
CA ILE A 288 1.20 11.94 10.54
C ILE A 288 2.16 10.73 10.58
N ILE A 289 1.67 9.52 10.27
CA ILE A 289 2.52 8.33 10.16
C ILE A 289 3.58 8.56 9.08
N GLY A 290 3.17 9.08 7.92
CA GLY A 290 4.09 9.34 6.82
C GLY A 290 5.13 10.40 7.12
N ALA A 291 4.75 11.46 7.83
CA ALA A 291 5.70 12.49 8.27
C ALA A 291 6.83 11.88 9.12
N ALA A 292 6.47 11.05 10.11
CA ALA A 292 7.45 10.37 10.96
C ALA A 292 8.37 9.44 10.14
N CYS A 293 7.80 8.65 9.22
CA CYS A 293 8.59 7.76 8.34
C CYS A 293 9.49 8.54 7.38
N THR A 294 9.03 9.70 6.89
CA THR A 294 9.82 10.58 6.03
C THR A 294 11.03 11.14 6.78
N LEU A 295 10.87 11.59 8.03
CA LEU A 295 11.97 12.04 8.86
C LEU A 295 13.04 10.95 9.07
N VAL A 296 12.61 9.71 9.34
CA VAL A 296 13.51 8.55 9.45
C VAL A 296 14.28 8.34 8.15
N GLY A 297 13.61 8.38 6.99
CA GLY A 297 14.28 8.19 5.70
C GLY A 297 15.34 9.26 5.39
N ILE A 298 15.02 10.54 5.65
CA ILE A 298 15.96 11.66 5.47
C ILE A 298 17.15 11.52 6.42
N TYR A 299 16.92 11.18 7.70
CA TYR A 299 17.97 10.94 8.68
C TYR A 299 18.92 9.83 8.22
N MET A 300 18.33 8.71 7.80
CA MET A 300 19.11 7.57 7.31
C MET A 300 19.93 7.94 6.07
N ARG A 301 19.43 8.80 5.19
CA ARG A 301 20.22 9.30 4.06
C ARG A 301 21.44 10.10 4.50
N GLY A 302 21.33 10.89 5.55
CA GLY A 302 22.46 11.65 6.10
C GLY A 302 23.53 10.80 6.78
N HIS A 303 23.30 9.51 7.02
CA HIS A 303 24.20 8.64 7.79
C HIS A 303 24.51 7.30 7.12
N TYR A 304 23.88 6.98 5.97
CA TYR A 304 24.02 5.70 5.29
C TYR A 304 24.06 5.84 3.78
N VAL A 305 24.83 4.94 3.16
CA VAL A 305 24.82 4.69 1.70
C VAL A 305 24.31 3.28 1.42
N THR A 306 23.81 3.06 0.21
CA THR A 306 23.46 1.71 -0.25
C THR A 306 24.71 0.93 -0.68
N ALA A 307 24.60 -0.40 -0.73
CA ALA A 307 25.70 -1.26 -1.20
C ALA A 307 26.15 -0.89 -2.63
N ASP A 308 25.21 -0.54 -3.50
CA ASP A 308 25.51 -0.12 -4.88
C ASP A 308 26.28 1.21 -4.91
N GLU A 309 25.90 2.19 -4.09
CA GLU A 309 26.61 3.46 -3.94
C GLU A 309 28.01 3.26 -3.36
N PHE A 310 28.15 2.34 -2.40
CA PHE A 310 29.45 1.99 -1.85
C PHE A 310 30.36 1.32 -2.88
N ALA A 311 29.84 0.42 -3.70
CA ALA A 311 30.58 -0.19 -4.81
C ALA A 311 31.04 0.88 -5.84
N ALA A 312 30.18 1.87 -6.11
CA ALA A 312 30.56 3.00 -6.98
C ALA A 312 31.69 3.85 -6.39
N LEU A 313 31.66 4.15 -5.08
CA LEU A 313 32.75 4.86 -4.38
C LEU A 313 34.05 4.08 -4.49
N GLN A 314 34.04 2.77 -4.22
CA GLN A 314 35.23 1.93 -4.33
C GLN A 314 35.80 1.91 -5.76
N SER A 315 34.95 1.82 -6.77
CA SER A 315 35.38 1.84 -8.18
C SER A 315 35.99 3.18 -8.60
N ALA A 316 35.59 4.29 -7.96
CA ALA A 316 36.14 5.61 -8.16
C ALA A 316 37.41 5.86 -7.32
N GLY A 317 37.82 4.93 -6.44
CA GLY A 317 38.95 5.09 -5.54
C GLY A 317 38.67 6.03 -4.35
N GLU A 318 37.39 6.38 -4.11
CA GLU A 318 37.00 7.19 -2.95
C GLU A 318 36.75 6.30 -1.74
N THR A 319 37.12 6.79 -0.56
CA THR A 319 36.87 6.10 0.72
C THR A 319 35.56 6.58 1.31
N LEU A 320 34.85 5.68 1.98
CA LEU A 320 33.61 6.02 2.70
C LEU A 320 33.95 7.03 3.82
N PRO A 321 33.24 8.16 3.94
CA PRO A 321 33.46 9.11 5.03
C PRO A 321 33.30 8.44 6.40
N ALA A 322 34.10 8.88 7.38
CA ALA A 322 34.04 8.33 8.73
C ALA A 322 32.61 8.51 9.34
N GLY A 323 32.08 7.45 9.94
CA GLY A 323 30.77 7.47 10.58
C GLY A 323 29.59 7.17 9.66
N ILE A 324 29.81 6.98 8.34
CA ILE A 324 28.76 6.58 7.40
C ILE A 324 28.64 5.05 7.39
N GLY A 325 27.42 4.56 7.57
CA GLY A 325 27.08 3.14 7.51
C GLY A 325 26.67 2.68 6.10
N ILE A 326 26.62 1.37 5.91
CA ILE A 326 26.18 0.75 4.66
C ILE A 326 24.90 -0.04 4.94
N ILE A 327 23.91 0.13 4.08
CA ILE A 327 22.69 -0.70 4.02
C ILE A 327 22.64 -1.41 2.65
N GLU A 328 22.08 -2.60 2.59
CA GLU A 328 21.99 -3.38 1.35
C GLU A 328 21.20 -2.61 0.26
N ASN A 329 20.06 -2.07 0.65
CA ASN A 329 19.22 -1.24 -0.22
C ASN A 329 18.40 -0.23 0.60
N SER A 330 17.86 0.78 -0.06
CA SER A 330 17.08 1.86 0.58
C SER A 330 15.82 1.40 1.31
N ALA A 331 15.25 0.22 0.98
CA ALA A 331 14.10 -0.33 1.71
C ALA A 331 14.46 -0.75 3.14
N GLN A 332 15.74 -1.01 3.41
CA GLN A 332 16.22 -1.32 4.76
C GLN A 332 16.42 -0.08 5.64
N ALA A 333 16.21 1.14 5.13
CA ALA A 333 16.43 2.38 5.89
C ALA A 333 15.68 2.39 7.23
N PHE A 334 14.37 2.12 7.23
CA PHE A 334 13.59 2.14 8.47
C PHE A 334 13.92 1.00 9.44
N PRO A 335 13.99 -0.27 9.02
CA PRO A 335 14.43 -1.36 9.89
C PRO A 335 15.83 -1.14 10.47
N SER A 336 16.78 -0.68 9.66
CA SER A 336 18.16 -0.40 10.11
C SER A 336 18.21 0.74 11.12
N PHE A 337 17.42 1.79 10.94
CA PHE A 337 17.27 2.85 11.93
C PHE A 337 16.85 2.29 13.30
N ILE A 338 15.83 1.44 13.32
CA ILE A 338 15.32 0.83 14.56
C ILE A 338 16.42 -0.01 15.23
N LEU A 339 17.13 -0.83 14.46
CA LEU A 339 18.15 -1.74 14.99
C LEU A 339 19.39 -1.02 15.54
N GLN A 340 19.71 0.16 15.02
CA GLN A 340 20.98 0.83 15.33
C GLN A 340 20.83 2.01 16.29
N HIS A 341 19.67 2.67 16.29
CA HIS A 341 19.46 3.91 17.06
C HIS A 341 18.47 3.75 18.22
N LEU A 342 17.83 2.60 18.37
CA LEU A 342 16.87 2.38 19.44
C LEU A 342 17.36 1.34 20.46
N PRO A 343 16.95 1.46 21.75
CA PRO A 343 17.17 0.40 22.71
C PRO A 343 16.56 -0.92 22.24
N ALA A 344 17.23 -2.04 22.46
CA ALA A 344 16.87 -3.33 21.91
C ALA A 344 15.43 -3.78 22.23
N TRP A 345 14.92 -3.49 23.43
CA TRP A 345 13.55 -3.81 23.83
C TRP A 345 12.51 -3.02 23.01
N LEU A 346 12.77 -1.71 22.80
CA LEU A 346 11.89 -0.86 22.02
C LEU A 346 11.99 -1.21 20.52
N GLY A 347 13.20 -1.45 20.05
CA GLY A 347 13.46 -1.90 18.68
C GLY A 347 12.73 -3.19 18.35
N GLY A 348 12.77 -4.19 19.24
CA GLY A 348 12.04 -5.45 19.06
C GLY A 348 10.52 -5.25 19.00
N LEU A 349 9.95 -4.43 19.89
CA LEU A 349 8.54 -4.08 19.88
C LEU A 349 8.12 -3.42 18.54
N MET A 350 8.92 -2.46 18.08
CA MET A 350 8.63 -1.70 16.86
C MET A 350 8.74 -2.58 15.61
N LEU A 351 9.80 -3.37 15.49
CA LEU A 351 10.00 -4.29 14.38
C LEU A 351 8.89 -5.35 14.32
N GLY A 352 8.51 -5.92 15.47
CA GLY A 352 7.39 -6.87 15.55
C GLY A 352 6.06 -6.24 15.14
N THR A 353 5.79 -5.02 15.57
CA THR A 353 4.58 -4.26 15.20
C THR A 353 4.54 -3.98 13.69
N MET A 354 5.64 -3.55 13.11
CA MET A 354 5.72 -3.29 11.67
C MET A 354 5.59 -4.58 10.86
N LEU A 355 6.26 -5.64 11.27
CA LEU A 355 6.21 -6.93 10.59
C LEU A 355 4.78 -7.48 10.54
N ILE A 356 4.09 -7.56 11.69
CA ILE A 356 2.71 -8.07 11.73
C ILE A 356 1.75 -7.17 10.92
N ASN A 357 2.05 -5.87 10.83
CA ASN A 357 1.26 -4.95 10.04
C ASN A 357 1.40 -5.21 8.53
N ILE A 358 2.63 -5.42 8.06
CA ILE A 358 2.94 -5.76 6.67
C ILE A 358 2.29 -7.10 6.31
N LEU A 359 2.54 -8.13 7.14
CA LEU A 359 2.00 -9.47 6.92
C LEU A 359 0.47 -9.49 6.96
N GLY A 360 -0.14 -8.73 7.87
CA GLY A 360 -1.59 -8.60 7.98
C GLY A 360 -2.22 -7.90 6.77
N CYS A 361 -1.59 -6.85 6.25
CA CYS A 361 -2.03 -6.18 5.04
C CYS A 361 -1.89 -7.12 3.82
N GLY A 362 -0.73 -7.78 3.68
CA GLY A 362 -0.48 -8.75 2.60
C GLY A 362 -1.46 -9.92 2.64
N SER A 363 -1.78 -10.44 3.83
CA SER A 363 -2.74 -11.54 3.99
C SER A 363 -4.16 -11.14 3.57
N GLY A 364 -4.61 -9.95 3.94
CA GLY A 364 -5.91 -9.41 3.52
C GLY A 364 -6.01 -9.23 2.00
N LEU A 365 -4.96 -8.72 1.37
CA LEU A 365 -4.87 -8.56 -0.08
C LEU A 365 -4.88 -9.91 -0.80
N ALA A 366 -4.10 -10.88 -0.34
CA ALA A 366 -4.02 -12.22 -0.93
C ALA A 366 -5.37 -12.96 -0.84
N LEU A 367 -6.07 -12.86 0.31
CA LEU A 367 -7.41 -13.42 0.45
C LEU A 367 -8.42 -12.74 -0.48
N GLY A 368 -8.38 -11.40 -0.56
CA GLY A 368 -9.24 -10.64 -1.47
C GLY A 368 -9.01 -11.03 -2.93
N ALA A 369 -7.77 -11.10 -3.37
CA ALA A 369 -7.40 -11.51 -4.73
C ALA A 369 -7.86 -12.95 -5.04
N ALA A 370 -7.63 -13.89 -4.14
CA ALA A 370 -8.06 -15.28 -4.32
C ALA A 370 -9.59 -15.42 -4.35
N THR A 371 -10.31 -14.63 -3.54
CA THR A 371 -11.77 -14.62 -3.55
C THR A 371 -12.31 -14.12 -4.88
N ILE A 372 -11.78 -13.02 -5.41
CA ILE A 372 -12.13 -12.48 -6.72
C ILE A 372 -11.84 -13.51 -7.82
N LEU A 373 -10.64 -14.10 -7.80
CA LEU A 373 -10.24 -15.09 -8.80
C LEU A 373 -11.17 -16.30 -8.82
N VAL A 374 -11.50 -16.85 -7.65
CA VAL A 374 -12.32 -18.08 -7.56
C VAL A 374 -13.81 -17.79 -7.77
N ARG A 375 -14.35 -16.75 -7.13
CA ARG A 375 -15.79 -16.47 -7.15
C ARG A 375 -16.21 -15.71 -8.41
N ASP A 376 -15.52 -14.61 -8.70
CA ASP A 376 -15.98 -13.66 -9.70
C ASP A 376 -15.42 -14.01 -11.09
N VAL A 377 -14.17 -14.46 -11.20
CA VAL A 377 -13.56 -14.82 -12.49
C VAL A 377 -13.90 -16.27 -12.84
N TYR A 378 -13.37 -17.23 -12.06
CA TYR A 378 -13.54 -18.66 -12.34
C TYR A 378 -15.01 -19.10 -12.28
N GLY A 379 -15.76 -18.65 -11.27
CA GLY A 379 -17.18 -18.97 -11.10
C GLY A 379 -18.05 -18.44 -12.26
N ASN A 380 -17.77 -17.24 -12.76
CA ASN A 380 -18.48 -16.64 -13.88
C ASN A 380 -18.15 -17.32 -15.21
N ILE A 381 -16.87 -17.56 -15.50
CA ILE A 381 -16.43 -18.27 -16.71
C ILE A 381 -17.09 -19.64 -16.75
N ARG A 382 -17.07 -20.35 -15.65
CA ARG A 382 -17.62 -21.70 -15.54
C ARG A 382 -19.15 -21.74 -15.76
N ARG A 383 -19.89 -20.79 -15.17
CA ARG A 383 -21.34 -20.64 -15.40
C ARG A 383 -21.63 -20.39 -16.87
N ARG A 384 -20.85 -19.57 -17.56
CA ARG A 384 -21.00 -19.28 -19.00
C ARG A 384 -20.72 -20.50 -19.87
N MET A 385 -19.75 -21.34 -19.47
CA MET A 385 -19.39 -22.56 -20.20
C MET A 385 -20.31 -23.75 -19.89
N GLY A 386 -21.29 -23.58 -19.00
CA GLY A 386 -22.22 -24.68 -18.61
C GLY A 386 -21.54 -25.87 -17.90
N LEU A 387 -20.33 -25.66 -17.36
CA LEU A 387 -19.55 -26.72 -16.73
C LEU A 387 -20.10 -27.08 -15.35
N ALA A 388 -20.27 -28.39 -15.10
CA ALA A 388 -20.76 -28.92 -13.82
C ALA A 388 -19.86 -28.53 -12.63
N ALA A 389 -20.36 -28.61 -11.38
CA ALA A 389 -19.59 -28.27 -10.16
C ALA A 389 -18.26 -29.03 -10.09
N GLY A 390 -17.11 -28.33 -9.92
CA GLY A 390 -15.80 -28.96 -9.83
C GLY A 390 -15.70 -29.91 -8.64
N ARG A 391 -14.82 -30.87 -8.74
CA ARG A 391 -14.56 -31.83 -7.65
C ARG A 391 -13.97 -31.19 -6.40
N LEU A 392 -13.33 -30.02 -6.54
CA LEU A 392 -12.70 -29.30 -5.42
C LEU A 392 -13.72 -28.38 -4.73
N SER A 393 -13.73 -28.38 -3.40
CA SER A 393 -14.51 -27.44 -2.61
C SER A 393 -14.04 -25.98 -2.87
N GLN A 394 -14.94 -25.01 -2.77
CA GLN A 394 -14.61 -23.60 -2.94
C GLN A 394 -13.47 -23.15 -2.01
N LEU A 395 -13.44 -23.67 -0.78
CA LEU A 395 -12.36 -23.42 0.18
C LEU A 395 -11.00 -23.89 -0.33
N MET A 396 -10.95 -25.09 -0.93
CA MET A 396 -9.70 -25.64 -1.47
C MET A 396 -9.23 -24.84 -2.69
N GLN A 397 -10.16 -24.45 -3.57
CA GLN A 397 -9.85 -23.56 -4.70
C GLN A 397 -9.26 -22.24 -4.24
N THR A 398 -9.85 -21.60 -3.20
CA THR A 398 -9.34 -20.35 -2.63
C THR A 398 -7.94 -20.54 -2.04
N ARG A 399 -7.68 -21.63 -1.30
CA ARG A 399 -6.36 -21.94 -0.73
C ARG A 399 -5.30 -22.12 -1.81
N LEU A 400 -5.59 -22.89 -2.86
CA LEU A 400 -4.69 -23.10 -4.00
C LEU A 400 -4.42 -21.78 -4.75
N SER A 401 -5.45 -20.94 -4.92
CA SER A 401 -5.29 -19.63 -5.54
C SER A 401 -4.40 -18.70 -4.71
N ILE A 402 -4.51 -18.71 -3.38
CA ILE A 402 -3.62 -17.94 -2.50
C ILE A 402 -2.17 -18.39 -2.70
N MET A 403 -1.93 -19.71 -2.68
CA MET A 403 -0.58 -20.26 -2.88
C MET A 403 0.00 -19.86 -4.24
N ALA A 404 -0.78 -19.98 -5.31
CA ALA A 404 -0.37 -19.60 -6.65
C ALA A 404 -0.08 -18.08 -6.76
N ILE A 405 -0.96 -17.23 -6.24
CA ILE A 405 -0.79 -15.78 -6.25
C ILE A 405 0.50 -15.38 -5.50
N LEU A 406 0.73 -15.95 -4.32
CA LEU A 406 1.92 -15.64 -3.52
C LEU A 406 3.20 -16.18 -4.17
N ALA A 407 3.18 -17.36 -4.78
CA ALA A 407 4.33 -17.89 -5.52
C ALA A 407 4.73 -16.96 -6.68
N VAL A 408 3.75 -16.52 -7.47
CA VAL A 408 3.99 -15.54 -8.56
C VAL A 408 4.42 -14.18 -7.99
N ALA A 409 3.88 -13.77 -6.83
CA ALA A 409 4.27 -12.51 -6.19
C ALA A 409 5.72 -12.53 -5.69
N VAL A 410 6.26 -13.67 -5.23
CA VAL A 410 7.69 -13.79 -4.89
C VAL A 410 8.55 -13.61 -6.13
N ILE A 411 8.23 -14.27 -7.25
CA ILE A 411 8.98 -14.10 -8.50
C ILE A 411 8.95 -12.63 -8.94
N ALA A 412 7.78 -12.00 -8.93
CA ALA A 412 7.64 -10.60 -9.26
C ALA A 412 8.42 -9.68 -8.27
N ALA A 413 8.41 -9.99 -6.97
CA ALA A 413 9.15 -9.23 -5.97
C ALA A 413 10.67 -9.29 -6.18
N LEU A 414 11.20 -10.43 -6.67
CA LEU A 414 12.62 -10.57 -7.01
C LEU A 414 12.99 -9.77 -8.29
N VAL A 415 12.09 -9.73 -9.28
CA VAL A 415 12.28 -8.92 -10.48
C VAL A 415 12.22 -7.43 -10.18
N PHE A 416 11.29 -7.00 -9.33
CA PHE A 416 11.07 -5.61 -8.97
C PHE A 416 11.80 -5.18 -7.69
N HIS A 417 12.76 -5.94 -7.21
CA HIS A 417 13.39 -5.74 -5.91
C HIS A 417 14.10 -4.37 -5.78
N GLY A 418 14.59 -3.79 -6.85
CA GLY A 418 15.15 -2.44 -6.88
C GLY A 418 14.13 -1.29 -6.96
N SER A 419 12.84 -1.61 -7.10
CA SER A 419 11.80 -0.60 -7.27
C SER A 419 11.40 0.03 -5.92
N PHE A 420 10.96 1.29 -5.97
CA PHE A 420 10.36 1.91 -4.80
C PHE A 420 9.02 1.27 -4.46
N ILE A 421 8.87 0.82 -3.23
CA ILE A 421 7.65 0.20 -2.70
C ILE A 421 6.44 1.12 -2.89
N ASN A 422 6.64 2.45 -2.74
CA ASN A 422 5.59 3.43 -2.93
C ASN A 422 5.19 3.59 -4.40
N ASP A 423 6.11 3.46 -5.35
CA ASP A 423 5.76 3.53 -6.78
C ASP A 423 4.90 2.34 -7.20
N LEU A 424 5.16 1.15 -6.67
CA LEU A 424 4.27 0.00 -6.81
C LEU A 424 2.91 0.26 -6.16
N GLY A 425 2.87 0.98 -5.04
CA GLY A 425 1.64 1.42 -4.38
C GLY A 425 0.84 2.40 -5.23
N PHE A 426 1.47 3.43 -5.79
CA PHE A 426 0.84 4.38 -6.70
C PHE A 426 0.29 3.69 -7.95
N LEU A 427 1.07 2.81 -8.55
CA LEU A 427 0.65 2.01 -9.70
C LEU A 427 -0.55 1.12 -9.38
N SER A 428 -0.51 0.41 -8.28
CA SER A 428 -1.57 -0.50 -7.83
C SER A 428 -2.90 0.21 -7.57
N LEU A 429 -2.86 1.36 -6.89
CA LEU A 429 -4.06 2.15 -6.58
C LEU A 429 -4.55 2.91 -7.81
N GLY A 430 -3.63 3.39 -8.67
CA GLY A 430 -3.96 3.99 -9.96
C GLY A 430 -4.68 3.03 -10.90
N LEU A 431 -4.23 1.77 -10.98
CA LEU A 431 -4.90 0.73 -11.78
C LEU A 431 -6.33 0.47 -11.31
N ARG A 432 -6.54 0.35 -9.99
CA ARG A 432 -7.90 0.18 -9.43
C ARG A 432 -8.78 1.40 -9.69
N ALA A 433 -8.21 2.61 -9.57
CA ALA A 433 -8.93 3.84 -9.89
C ALA A 433 -9.36 3.88 -11.35
N VAL A 434 -8.43 3.71 -12.27
CA VAL A 434 -8.70 3.78 -13.71
C VAL A 434 -9.71 2.71 -14.15
N ALA A 435 -9.65 1.51 -13.54
CA ALA A 435 -10.56 0.43 -13.85
C ALA A 435 -12.02 0.74 -13.54
N ILE A 436 -12.34 1.37 -12.39
CA ILE A 436 -13.72 1.46 -11.93
C ILE A 436 -14.21 2.85 -11.53
N LEU A 437 -13.37 3.89 -11.52
CA LEU A 437 -13.77 5.23 -11.07
C LEU A 437 -14.96 5.78 -11.84
N PHE A 438 -14.86 5.85 -13.17
CA PHE A 438 -15.92 6.41 -14.00
C PHE A 438 -17.18 5.54 -13.97
N PRO A 439 -17.11 4.20 -14.15
CA PRO A 439 -18.27 3.33 -13.96
C PRO A 439 -18.96 3.53 -12.61
N LEU A 440 -18.18 3.61 -11.52
CA LEU A 440 -18.70 3.79 -10.17
C LEU A 440 -19.36 5.16 -9.98
N CYS A 441 -18.69 6.23 -10.42
CA CYS A 441 -19.23 7.59 -10.31
C CYS A 441 -20.51 7.74 -11.11
N PHE A 442 -20.56 7.22 -12.32
CA PHE A 442 -21.74 7.33 -13.16
C PHE A 442 -22.90 6.47 -12.64
N ALA A 443 -22.61 5.27 -12.15
CA ALA A 443 -23.65 4.45 -11.51
C ALA A 443 -24.23 5.11 -10.24
N LEU A 444 -23.43 5.86 -9.48
CA LEU A 444 -23.89 6.50 -8.24
C LEU A 444 -24.61 7.85 -8.46
N TRP A 445 -24.19 8.65 -9.45
CA TRP A 445 -24.68 10.04 -9.61
C TRP A 445 -25.37 10.32 -10.95
N LEU A 446 -25.14 9.50 -11.96
CA LEU A 446 -25.65 9.72 -13.31
C LEU A 446 -26.22 8.41 -13.92
N PRO A 447 -27.09 7.67 -13.20
CA PRO A 447 -27.64 6.42 -13.71
C PRO A 447 -28.41 6.65 -15.03
N GLY A 448 -28.33 5.72 -15.95
CA GLY A 448 -29.00 5.74 -17.24
C GLY A 448 -28.40 6.66 -18.30
N LYS A 449 -27.40 7.50 -17.97
CA LYS A 449 -26.86 8.50 -18.93
C LYS A 449 -25.79 7.97 -19.88
N PHE A 450 -25.17 6.84 -19.58
CA PHE A 450 -24.06 6.30 -20.35
C PHE A 450 -24.35 4.90 -20.87
N ASN A 451 -23.91 4.63 -22.10
CA ASN A 451 -24.08 3.32 -22.70
C ASN A 451 -23.19 2.27 -22.02
N THR A 452 -23.75 1.09 -21.75
CA THR A 452 -23.03 -0.06 -21.19
C THR A 452 -21.78 -0.42 -22.02
N HIS A 453 -21.84 -0.36 -23.35
CA HIS A 453 -20.70 -0.70 -24.21
C HIS A 453 -19.54 0.30 -24.05
N SER A 454 -19.82 1.61 -23.95
CA SER A 454 -18.77 2.62 -23.72
C SER A 454 -18.09 2.45 -22.38
N ILE A 455 -18.85 2.13 -21.35
CA ILE A 455 -18.32 1.86 -19.99
C ILE A 455 -17.47 0.57 -19.99
N LEU A 456 -17.98 -0.51 -20.59
CA LEU A 456 -17.24 -1.77 -20.68
C LEU A 456 -15.90 -1.64 -21.41
N LEU A 457 -15.87 -0.84 -22.48
CA LEU A 457 -14.65 -0.61 -23.28
C LEU A 457 -13.66 0.33 -22.56
N SER A 458 -14.19 1.34 -21.85
CA SER A 458 -13.35 2.34 -21.16
C SER A 458 -12.46 1.73 -20.06
N MET A 459 -12.94 0.68 -19.39
CA MET A 459 -12.21 0.02 -18.30
C MET A 459 -10.88 -0.61 -18.78
N PRO A 460 -10.86 -1.55 -19.76
CA PRO A 460 -9.60 -2.11 -20.25
C PRO A 460 -8.75 -1.11 -21.01
N VAL A 461 -9.34 -0.21 -21.80
CA VAL A 461 -8.60 0.83 -22.52
C VAL A 461 -7.83 1.73 -21.55
N GLY A 462 -8.48 2.18 -20.48
CA GLY A 462 -7.82 2.99 -19.47
C GLY A 462 -6.67 2.25 -18.77
N VAL A 463 -6.91 0.99 -18.35
CA VAL A 463 -5.89 0.18 -17.68
C VAL A 463 -4.71 -0.12 -18.62
N CYS A 464 -4.97 -0.49 -19.88
CA CYS A 464 -3.91 -0.72 -20.85
C CYS A 464 -3.11 0.55 -21.12
N SER A 465 -3.76 1.72 -21.27
CA SER A 465 -3.08 3.01 -21.44
C SER A 465 -2.20 3.36 -20.24
N LEU A 466 -2.66 3.10 -19.01
CA LEU A 466 -1.86 3.33 -17.80
C LEU A 466 -0.63 2.41 -17.80
N LEU A 467 -0.79 1.12 -18.08
CA LEU A 467 0.31 0.16 -18.11
C LEU A 467 1.33 0.50 -19.21
N LEU A 468 0.87 0.87 -20.41
CA LEU A 468 1.73 1.32 -21.50
C LEU A 468 2.49 2.60 -21.14
N ALA A 469 1.82 3.61 -20.57
CA ALA A 469 2.45 4.84 -20.14
C ALA A 469 3.53 4.58 -19.08
N ASN A 470 3.26 3.68 -18.14
CA ASN A 470 4.23 3.28 -17.11
C ASN A 470 5.42 2.52 -17.70
N SER A 471 5.19 1.57 -18.62
CA SER A 471 6.25 0.77 -19.26
C SER A 471 7.13 1.61 -20.17
N LEU A 472 6.56 2.59 -20.87
CA LEU A 472 7.28 3.52 -21.75
C LEU A 472 7.89 4.70 -20.97
N SER A 473 7.74 4.75 -19.65
CA SER A 473 8.23 5.84 -18.79
C SER A 473 7.81 7.23 -19.29
N LEU A 474 6.56 7.37 -19.73
CA LEU A 474 6.04 8.63 -20.25
C LEU A 474 6.10 9.75 -19.19
N PRO A 475 6.26 11.03 -19.58
CA PRO A 475 6.38 12.15 -18.67
C PRO A 475 5.21 12.24 -17.68
N GLY A 476 5.49 12.56 -16.42
CA GLY A 476 4.49 12.68 -15.36
C GLY A 476 4.14 11.35 -14.72
N ASN A 477 2.86 11.11 -14.46
CA ASN A 477 2.37 9.89 -13.83
C ASN A 477 1.42 9.15 -14.78
N ALA A 478 1.56 7.84 -14.85
CA ALA A 478 0.78 6.96 -15.73
C ALA A 478 -0.74 7.06 -15.50
N VAL A 479 -1.19 7.46 -14.32
CA VAL A 479 -2.62 7.60 -14.00
C VAL A 479 -3.33 8.63 -14.87
N TYR A 480 -2.64 9.69 -15.29
CA TYR A 480 -3.24 10.72 -16.17
C TYR A 480 -3.62 10.15 -17.52
N TYR A 481 -2.73 9.34 -18.11
CA TYR A 481 -2.97 8.67 -19.39
C TYR A 481 -4.10 7.66 -19.31
N GLY A 482 -4.15 6.88 -18.22
CA GLY A 482 -5.22 5.91 -18.00
C GLY A 482 -6.59 6.56 -17.82
N LEU A 483 -6.69 7.60 -16.98
CA LEU A 483 -7.94 8.34 -16.78
C LEU A 483 -8.36 9.08 -18.06
N GLY A 484 -7.42 9.73 -18.76
CA GLY A 484 -7.69 10.41 -20.00
C GLY A 484 -8.23 9.47 -21.08
N ALA A 485 -7.56 8.33 -21.30
CA ALA A 485 -8.00 7.32 -22.27
C ALA A 485 -9.38 6.72 -21.93
N SER A 486 -9.61 6.43 -20.65
CA SER A 486 -10.92 5.93 -20.18
C SER A 486 -12.03 6.96 -20.44
N MET A 487 -11.80 8.24 -20.10
CA MET A 487 -12.79 9.31 -20.32
C MET A 487 -13.05 9.55 -21.80
N ILE A 488 -12.00 9.62 -22.64
CA ILE A 488 -12.13 9.79 -24.10
C ILE A 488 -12.98 8.64 -24.67
N THR A 489 -12.72 7.40 -24.27
CA THR A 489 -13.49 6.24 -24.73
C THR A 489 -14.97 6.38 -24.41
N ILE A 490 -15.31 6.85 -23.21
CA ILE A 490 -16.69 7.05 -22.79
C ILE A 490 -17.36 8.14 -23.64
N LEU A 491 -16.67 9.24 -23.90
CA LEU A 491 -17.20 10.37 -24.67
C LEU A 491 -17.40 10.04 -26.14
N VAL A 492 -16.47 9.32 -26.75
CA VAL A 492 -16.51 8.93 -28.19
C VAL A 492 -17.66 7.95 -28.46
N TYR A 493 -17.89 6.99 -27.56
CA TYR A 493 -18.94 5.98 -27.70
C TYR A 493 -20.25 6.35 -27.01
N ARG A 494 -20.43 7.60 -26.58
CA ARG A 494 -21.69 8.09 -26.05
C ARG A 494 -22.77 7.97 -27.13
N PRO A 495 -23.93 7.32 -26.89
CA PRO A 495 -25.00 7.33 -27.88
C PRO A 495 -25.38 8.79 -28.15
N ARG A 496 -25.51 9.15 -29.42
CA ARG A 496 -26.20 10.38 -29.77
C ARG A 496 -27.60 10.24 -29.21
N GLU A 497 -27.98 11.19 -28.35
CA GLU A 497 -29.35 11.24 -27.80
C GLU A 497 -30.31 11.18 -28.97
N ALA A 498 -31.17 10.15 -28.95
CA ALA A 498 -32.33 10.08 -29.81
C ALA A 498 -33.41 11.03 -29.31
#